data_52b7ffc69a3c881d7fb13d528083dc87
#
_entry.id   52b7ffc69a3c881d7fb13d528083dc87
#
_cell.length_a   1.000
_cell.length_b   1.000
_cell.length_c   1.000
_cell.angle_alpha   90.00
_cell.angle_beta   90.00
_cell.angle_gamma   90.00
#
_symmetry.space_group_name_H-M   'P 1'
#
loop_
_entity.id
_entity.type
_entity.pdbx_description
1 polymer ?
#
loop_
_entity_poly.entity_id
_entity_poly.type
_entity_poly.pdbx_seq_one_letter_code
_entity_poly.pdbx_strand_id
1 'polypeptide(L)'
;SARPPFGRAAVAAAAARGASTGFVTSNPEGSGLPGLDIVLATGPEVLSGSTRLKAATAAKCALNAITTGAMARLGRIHGQLMVEVRPTNEKLRQRAARIIATLGEVEGERAEALLEECEGDVKEAIVRARLNLSRDEARARLEAKGRRLREIIG
;
A
#
# COMPACT_ATOMS: atom_id res chain seq x y z
N SER A 1 10.91 -13.58 17.71
CA SER A 1 11.65 -14.87 17.75
C SER A 1 10.94 -15.90 16.86
N ALA A 2 11.70 -16.72 16.16
CA ALA A 2 11.16 -17.82 15.33
C ALA A 2 10.73 -19.07 16.15
N ARG A 3 10.62 -18.93 17.46
CA ARG A 3 10.25 -20.06 18.38
C ARG A 3 8.76 -20.42 18.36
N PRO A 4 7.80 -19.48 18.25
CA PRO A 4 6.38 -19.85 18.26
C PRO A 4 6.01 -20.78 17.11
N PRO A 5 5.28 -21.88 17.38
CA PRO A 5 4.93 -22.88 16.36
C PRO A 5 4.12 -22.29 15.20
N PHE A 6 3.26 -21.33 15.47
CA PHE A 6 2.41 -20.69 14.46
C PHE A 6 3.23 -20.03 13.33
N GLY A 7 4.23 -19.22 13.69
CA GLY A 7 5.06 -18.52 12.67
C GLY A 7 5.84 -19.52 11.80
N ARG A 8 6.38 -20.57 12.40
CA ARG A 8 7.08 -21.63 11.68
C ARG A 8 6.16 -22.39 10.72
N ALA A 9 4.99 -22.79 11.22
CA ALA A 9 3.99 -23.49 10.41
C ALA A 9 3.47 -22.63 9.25
N ALA A 10 3.23 -21.32 9.48
CA ALA A 10 2.80 -20.40 8.45
C ALA A 10 3.84 -20.26 7.32
N VAL A 11 5.14 -20.09 7.66
CA VAL A 11 6.21 -20.03 6.68
C VAL A 11 6.33 -21.34 5.90
N ALA A 12 6.29 -22.48 6.59
CA ALA A 12 6.35 -23.78 5.93
C ALA A 12 5.17 -24.02 4.98
N ALA A 13 3.94 -23.67 5.40
CA ALA A 13 2.74 -23.82 4.57
C ALA A 13 2.77 -22.89 3.35
N ALA A 14 3.29 -21.67 3.47
CA ALA A 14 3.45 -20.73 2.37
C ALA A 14 4.50 -21.24 1.38
N ALA A 15 5.66 -21.66 1.87
CA ALA A 15 6.72 -22.23 1.04
C ALA A 15 6.27 -23.48 0.28
N ALA A 16 5.52 -24.38 0.91
CA ALA A 16 4.96 -25.58 0.27
C ALA A 16 3.99 -25.25 -0.88
N ARG A 17 3.42 -24.03 -0.92
CA ARG A 17 2.58 -23.52 -1.99
C ARG A 17 3.35 -22.71 -3.03
N GLY A 18 4.68 -22.73 -2.98
CA GLY A 18 5.54 -21.98 -3.92
C GLY A 18 5.61 -20.48 -3.67
N ALA A 19 5.13 -19.99 -2.52
CA ALA A 19 5.23 -18.58 -2.19
C ALA A 19 6.64 -18.23 -1.72
N SER A 20 7.14 -17.05 -2.12
CA SER A 20 8.33 -16.47 -1.49
C SER A 20 7.99 -16.08 -0.06
N THR A 21 8.86 -16.43 0.88
CA THR A 21 8.65 -16.18 2.30
C THR A 21 9.70 -15.22 2.85
N GLY A 22 9.30 -14.42 3.82
CA GLY A 22 10.20 -13.53 4.56
C GLY A 22 9.85 -13.52 6.04
N PHE A 23 10.86 -13.35 6.88
CA PHE A 23 10.72 -13.29 8.31
C PHE A 23 11.38 -12.04 8.87
N VAL A 24 10.61 -11.24 9.61
CA VAL A 24 11.13 -10.04 10.29
C VAL A 24 11.41 -10.42 11.75
N THR A 25 12.64 -10.26 12.17
CA THR A 25 13.06 -10.66 13.53
C THR A 25 14.03 -9.67 14.14
N SER A 26 14.02 -9.55 15.46
CA SER A 26 15.05 -8.84 16.22
C SER A 26 16.11 -9.79 16.81
N ASN A 27 16.05 -11.08 16.47
CA ASN A 27 17.11 -12.00 16.82
C ASN A 27 18.29 -11.82 15.84
N PRO A 28 19.51 -11.48 16.33
CA PRO A 28 20.66 -11.26 15.47
C PRO A 28 21.09 -12.51 14.68
N GLU A 29 20.77 -13.69 15.15
CA GLU A 29 21.02 -14.96 14.45
C GLU A 29 19.99 -15.26 13.33
N GLY A 30 19.00 -14.39 13.15
CA GLY A 30 17.91 -14.60 12.18
C GLY A 30 16.84 -15.54 12.70
N SER A 31 16.03 -16.05 11.80
CA SER A 31 14.91 -16.96 12.11
C SER A 31 15.30 -18.44 12.07
N GLY A 32 16.29 -18.78 11.29
CA GLY A 32 16.63 -20.17 10.95
C GLY A 32 15.56 -20.85 10.09
N LEU A 33 14.67 -20.09 9.44
CA LEU A 33 13.60 -20.57 8.55
C LEU A 33 14.00 -20.35 7.08
N PRO A 34 13.46 -21.15 6.16
CA PRO A 34 13.64 -20.89 4.73
C PRO A 34 13.08 -19.53 4.31
N GLY A 35 13.78 -18.83 3.41
CA GLY A 35 13.36 -17.54 2.87
C GLY A 35 14.27 -16.38 3.26
N LEU A 36 13.76 -15.15 3.14
CA LEU A 36 14.49 -13.92 3.45
C LEU A 36 14.35 -13.57 4.93
N ASP A 37 15.45 -13.43 5.65
CA ASP A 37 15.44 -12.82 6.99
C ASP A 37 15.74 -11.33 6.94
N ILE A 38 14.88 -10.54 7.58
CA ILE A 38 15.08 -9.13 7.84
C ILE A 38 15.38 -8.97 9.33
N VAL A 39 16.65 -8.80 9.64
CA VAL A 39 17.10 -8.69 11.03
C VAL A 39 17.09 -7.22 11.47
N LEU A 40 16.31 -6.93 12.51
CA LEU A 40 16.20 -5.63 13.13
C LEU A 40 16.99 -5.63 14.44
N ALA A 41 18.23 -5.22 14.39
CA ALA A 41 19.16 -5.26 15.52
C ALA A 41 18.84 -4.17 16.57
N THR A 42 17.79 -4.37 17.36
CA THR A 42 17.31 -3.41 18.38
C THR A 42 18.09 -3.48 19.70
N GLY A 43 18.92 -4.49 19.88
CA GLY A 43 19.59 -4.77 21.16
C GLY A 43 18.61 -5.18 22.28
N PRO A 44 19.08 -5.32 23.51
CA PRO A 44 18.26 -5.74 24.65
C PRO A 44 17.19 -4.70 24.97
N GLU A 45 16.04 -5.19 25.42
CA GLU A 45 14.96 -4.32 25.89
C GLU A 45 15.29 -3.62 27.20
N VAL A 46 14.71 -2.43 27.42
CA VAL A 46 14.84 -1.70 28.70
C VAL A 46 14.28 -2.54 29.86
N LEU A 47 13.16 -3.23 29.61
CA LEU A 47 12.63 -4.24 30.50
C LEU A 47 12.93 -5.61 29.89
N SER A 48 13.79 -6.40 30.54
CA SER A 48 14.21 -7.69 30.03
C SER A 48 13.01 -8.59 29.64
N GLY A 49 13.04 -9.09 28.42
CA GLY A 49 11.98 -9.96 27.88
C GLY A 49 10.72 -9.24 27.35
N SER A 50 10.57 -7.94 27.59
CA SER A 50 9.42 -7.17 27.11
C SER A 50 9.57 -6.74 25.65
N THR A 51 9.56 -7.71 24.73
CA THR A 51 9.75 -7.50 23.27
C THR A 51 8.66 -6.64 22.60
N ARG A 52 7.62 -6.27 23.33
CA ARG A 52 6.60 -5.31 22.87
C ARG A 52 7.11 -3.88 22.75
N LEU A 53 8.29 -3.58 23.26
CA LEU A 53 8.88 -2.24 23.29
C LEU A 53 9.69 -1.97 22.02
N LYS A 54 11.04 -2.07 22.05
CA LYS A 54 11.89 -1.74 20.90
C LYS A 54 11.68 -2.70 19.72
N ALA A 55 11.69 -4.00 19.99
CA ALA A 55 11.55 -5.01 18.94
C ALA A 55 10.22 -4.88 18.21
N ALA A 56 9.10 -4.75 18.91
CA ALA A 56 7.79 -4.59 18.26
C ALA A 56 7.67 -3.25 17.52
N THR A 57 8.22 -2.17 18.06
CA THR A 57 8.23 -0.86 17.39
C THR A 57 9.03 -0.91 16.09
N ALA A 58 10.22 -1.51 16.11
CA ALA A 58 11.03 -1.68 14.92
C ALA A 58 10.35 -2.58 13.88
N ALA A 59 9.74 -3.68 14.31
CA ALA A 59 8.97 -4.57 13.43
C ALA A 59 7.80 -3.84 12.77
N LYS A 60 7.05 -3.03 13.53
CA LYS A 60 5.97 -2.18 12.97
C LYS A 60 6.50 -1.23 11.90
N CYS A 61 7.61 -0.54 12.16
CA CYS A 61 8.21 0.38 11.18
C CYS A 61 8.63 -0.37 9.90
N ALA A 62 9.29 -1.53 10.04
CA ALA A 62 9.70 -2.35 8.90
C ALA A 62 8.50 -2.84 8.09
N LEU A 63 7.45 -3.36 8.74
CA LEU A 63 6.23 -3.82 8.07
C LEU A 63 5.51 -2.67 7.35
N ASN A 64 5.43 -1.48 7.97
CA ASN A 64 4.87 -0.30 7.32
C ASN A 64 5.67 0.11 6.09
N ALA A 65 7.00 0.10 6.16
CA ALA A 65 7.87 0.41 5.03
C ALA A 65 7.67 -0.59 3.88
N ILE A 66 7.64 -1.89 4.19
CA ILE A 66 7.42 -2.97 3.21
C ILE A 66 6.06 -2.82 2.53
N THR A 67 4.99 -2.68 3.31
CA THR A 67 3.63 -2.60 2.75
C THR A 67 3.43 -1.31 1.96
N THR A 68 3.89 -0.17 2.46
CA THR A 68 3.80 1.11 1.74
C THR A 68 4.62 1.05 0.44
N GLY A 69 5.84 0.52 0.49
CA GLY A 69 6.68 0.34 -0.69
C GLY A 69 6.07 -0.59 -1.73
N ALA A 70 5.44 -1.68 -1.28
CA ALA A 70 4.71 -2.60 -2.17
C ALA A 70 3.52 -1.88 -2.85
N MET A 71 2.72 -1.12 -2.10
CA MET A 71 1.59 -0.37 -2.65
C MET A 71 2.05 0.72 -3.63
N ALA A 72 3.18 1.38 -3.37
CA ALA A 72 3.77 2.34 -4.30
C ALA A 72 4.19 1.66 -5.62
N ARG A 73 4.86 0.51 -5.54
CA ARG A 73 5.26 -0.26 -6.73
C ARG A 73 4.08 -0.80 -7.54
N LEU A 74 2.96 -1.09 -6.88
CA LEU A 74 1.70 -1.49 -7.53
C LEU A 74 0.94 -0.31 -8.16
N GLY A 75 1.47 0.93 -8.08
CA GLY A 75 0.82 2.12 -8.64
C GLY A 75 -0.42 2.56 -7.86
N ARG A 76 -0.52 2.20 -6.57
CA ARG A 76 -1.63 2.60 -5.69
C ARG A 76 -1.37 3.93 -4.97
N ILE A 77 -0.18 4.49 -5.17
CA ILE A 77 0.26 5.76 -4.60
C ILE A 77 0.74 6.65 -5.75
N HIS A 78 0.37 7.94 -5.69
CA HIS A 78 0.88 8.98 -6.56
C HIS A 78 1.35 10.15 -5.68
N GLY A 79 2.65 10.49 -5.74
CA GLY A 79 3.26 11.40 -4.78
C GLY A 79 3.06 10.90 -3.35
N GLN A 80 2.42 11.70 -2.52
CA GLN A 80 2.05 11.36 -1.13
C GLN A 80 0.60 10.89 -0.97
N LEU A 81 -0.14 10.74 -2.07
CA LEU A 81 -1.57 10.44 -2.06
C LEU A 81 -1.82 8.97 -2.41
N MET A 82 -2.64 8.32 -1.59
CA MET A 82 -3.14 6.98 -1.90
C MET A 82 -4.33 7.10 -2.84
N VAL A 83 -4.13 6.77 -4.12
CA VAL A 83 -5.11 6.95 -5.20
C VAL A 83 -6.03 5.75 -5.41
N GLU A 84 -5.86 4.68 -4.66
CA GLU A 84 -6.73 3.49 -4.68
C GLU A 84 -7.72 3.54 -3.50
N VAL A 85 -8.44 4.66 -3.36
CA VAL A 85 -9.46 4.83 -2.32
C VAL A 85 -10.79 4.27 -2.83
N ARG A 86 -11.44 3.45 -2.00
CA ARG A 86 -12.83 3.02 -2.24
C ARG A 86 -13.76 3.90 -1.38
N PRO A 87 -14.61 4.72 -1.98
CA PRO A 87 -15.45 5.69 -1.26
C PRO A 87 -16.70 5.03 -0.65
N THR A 88 -16.51 4.13 0.33
CA THR A 88 -17.60 3.34 0.94
C THR A 88 -18.37 4.07 2.03
N ASN A 89 -17.91 5.24 2.46
CA ASN A 89 -18.59 6.10 3.43
C ASN A 89 -18.27 7.56 3.13
N GLU A 90 -19.02 8.47 3.79
CA GLU A 90 -18.91 9.92 3.55
C GLU A 90 -17.48 10.44 3.71
N LYS A 91 -16.79 10.06 4.77
CA LYS A 91 -15.38 10.45 5.00
C LYS A 91 -14.45 10.05 3.85
N LEU A 92 -14.64 8.84 3.30
CA LEU A 92 -13.83 8.35 2.18
C LEU A 92 -14.24 9.01 0.85
N ARG A 93 -15.52 9.36 0.66
CA ARG A 93 -15.99 10.15 -0.48
C ARG A 93 -15.33 11.52 -0.52
N GLN A 94 -15.36 12.25 0.59
CA GLN A 94 -14.72 13.56 0.72
C GLN A 94 -13.21 13.47 0.52
N ARG A 95 -12.57 12.41 0.99
CA ARG A 95 -11.14 12.16 0.74
C ARG A 95 -10.87 11.91 -0.74
N ALA A 96 -11.67 11.08 -1.40
CA ALA A 96 -11.58 10.80 -2.83
C ALA A 96 -11.75 12.07 -3.67
N ALA A 97 -12.78 12.87 -3.39
CA ALA A 97 -13.01 14.15 -4.07
C ALA A 97 -11.81 15.10 -3.94
N ARG A 98 -11.23 15.23 -2.73
CA ARG A 98 -10.02 16.04 -2.53
C ARG A 98 -8.82 15.55 -3.32
N ILE A 99 -8.63 14.23 -3.44
CA ILE A 99 -7.56 13.65 -4.24
C ILE A 99 -7.78 13.94 -5.73
N ILE A 100 -9.03 13.81 -6.21
CA ILE A 100 -9.39 14.14 -7.60
C ILE A 100 -9.18 15.63 -7.87
N ALA A 101 -9.63 16.52 -6.99
CA ALA A 101 -9.43 17.95 -7.13
C ALA A 101 -7.93 18.31 -7.24
N THR A 102 -7.10 17.73 -6.36
CA THR A 102 -5.66 18.00 -6.32
C THR A 102 -4.93 17.49 -7.56
N LEU A 103 -5.15 16.24 -7.96
CA LEU A 103 -4.42 15.59 -9.06
C LEU A 103 -5.04 15.88 -10.43
N GLY A 104 -6.34 16.09 -10.47
CA GLY A 104 -7.08 16.47 -11.68
C GLY A 104 -7.02 17.96 -12.00
N GLU A 105 -6.55 18.77 -11.04
CA GLU A 105 -6.52 20.24 -11.12
C GLU A 105 -7.89 20.86 -11.43
N VAL A 106 -8.92 20.39 -10.69
CA VAL A 106 -10.31 20.85 -10.82
C VAL A 106 -10.87 21.30 -9.47
N GLU A 107 -11.93 22.13 -9.51
CA GLU A 107 -12.66 22.56 -8.32
C GLU A 107 -13.38 21.39 -7.63
N GLY A 108 -13.66 21.56 -6.33
CA GLY A 108 -14.23 20.51 -5.48
C GLY A 108 -15.55 19.95 -6.01
N GLU A 109 -16.48 20.83 -6.44
CA GLU A 109 -17.77 20.42 -7.01
C GLU A 109 -17.61 19.57 -8.28
N ARG A 110 -16.65 19.95 -9.15
CA ARG A 110 -16.35 19.15 -10.33
C ARG A 110 -15.70 17.82 -10.00
N ALA A 111 -14.85 17.78 -8.96
CA ALA A 111 -14.22 16.54 -8.47
C ALA A 111 -15.27 15.56 -7.92
N GLU A 112 -16.27 16.05 -7.19
CA GLU A 112 -17.39 15.24 -6.68
C GLU A 112 -18.23 14.66 -7.82
N ALA A 113 -18.59 15.51 -8.81
CA ALA A 113 -19.31 15.05 -9.99
C ALA A 113 -18.54 14.00 -10.77
N LEU A 114 -17.23 14.18 -10.97
CA LEU A 114 -16.37 13.21 -11.63
C LEU A 114 -16.27 11.88 -10.87
N LEU A 115 -16.22 11.94 -9.54
CA LEU A 115 -16.24 10.72 -8.71
C LEU A 115 -17.53 9.91 -8.92
N GLU A 116 -18.69 10.59 -9.00
CA GLU A 116 -19.97 9.95 -9.28
C GLU A 116 -20.06 9.41 -10.71
N GLU A 117 -19.69 10.23 -11.69
CA GLU A 117 -19.66 9.84 -13.11
C GLU A 117 -18.75 8.61 -13.37
N CYS A 118 -17.69 8.44 -12.57
CA CYS A 118 -16.77 7.31 -12.62
C CYS A 118 -17.11 6.17 -11.64
N GLU A 119 -18.32 6.18 -11.04
CA GLU A 119 -18.78 5.13 -10.11
C GLU A 119 -17.81 4.87 -8.95
N GLY A 120 -17.14 5.93 -8.49
CA GLY A 120 -16.18 5.87 -7.38
C GLY A 120 -14.76 5.45 -7.78
N ASP A 121 -14.44 5.30 -9.06
CA ASP A 121 -13.07 5.06 -9.52
C ASP A 121 -12.27 6.37 -9.55
N VAL A 122 -11.49 6.57 -8.49
CA VAL A 122 -10.69 7.78 -8.27
C VAL A 122 -9.67 8.00 -9.38
N LYS A 123 -9.01 6.94 -9.86
CA LYS A 123 -8.00 7.07 -10.92
C LYS A 123 -8.62 7.45 -12.26
N GLU A 124 -9.76 6.86 -12.58
CA GLU A 124 -10.52 7.19 -13.78
C GLU A 124 -10.96 8.66 -13.76
N ALA A 125 -11.48 9.13 -12.62
CA ALA A 125 -11.87 10.52 -12.43
C ALA A 125 -10.69 11.50 -12.57
N ILE A 126 -9.52 11.16 -12.01
CA ILE A 126 -8.29 11.97 -12.15
C ILE A 126 -7.86 12.09 -13.62
N VAL A 127 -7.80 10.97 -14.33
CA VAL A 127 -7.36 10.96 -15.74
C VAL A 127 -8.34 11.74 -16.63
N ARG A 128 -9.65 11.61 -16.39
CA ARG A 128 -10.68 12.40 -17.07
C ARG A 128 -10.49 13.88 -16.83
N ALA A 129 -10.32 14.28 -15.57
CA ALA A 129 -10.12 15.68 -15.22
C ALA A 129 -8.86 16.26 -15.88
N ARG A 130 -7.74 15.56 -15.73
CA ARG A 130 -6.42 16.04 -16.14
C ARG A 130 -6.24 16.13 -17.66
N LEU A 131 -6.83 15.19 -18.39
CA LEU A 131 -6.66 15.08 -19.85
C LEU A 131 -7.92 15.45 -20.64
N ASN A 132 -8.99 15.86 -19.96
CA ASN A 132 -10.29 16.22 -20.56
C ASN A 132 -10.84 15.09 -21.48
N LEU A 133 -10.79 13.85 -20.99
CA LEU A 133 -11.23 12.67 -21.73
C LEU A 133 -12.64 12.24 -21.33
N SER A 134 -13.28 11.47 -22.20
CA SER A 134 -14.47 10.71 -21.86
C SER A 134 -14.12 9.60 -20.87
N ARG A 135 -15.13 8.99 -20.23
CA ARG A 135 -14.95 7.88 -19.30
C ARG A 135 -14.25 6.68 -19.94
N ASP A 136 -14.69 6.30 -21.13
CA ASP A 136 -14.15 5.14 -21.85
C ASP A 136 -12.70 5.36 -22.27
N GLU A 137 -12.36 6.56 -22.76
CA GLU A 137 -10.98 6.92 -23.11
C GLU A 137 -10.06 6.90 -21.88
N ALA A 138 -10.52 7.44 -20.75
CA ALA A 138 -9.74 7.44 -19.50
C ALA A 138 -9.50 6.02 -18.99
N ARG A 139 -10.52 5.17 -19.04
CA ARG A 139 -10.42 3.75 -18.69
C ARG A 139 -9.43 3.01 -19.59
N ALA A 140 -9.58 3.15 -20.90
CA ALA A 140 -8.67 2.55 -21.86
C ALA A 140 -7.22 2.99 -21.65
N ARG A 141 -7.00 4.29 -21.36
CA ARG A 141 -5.68 4.84 -21.06
C ARG A 141 -5.07 4.25 -19.79
N LEU A 142 -5.88 4.09 -18.73
CA LEU A 142 -5.46 3.48 -17.48
C LEU A 142 -5.07 2.01 -17.67
N GLU A 143 -5.91 1.24 -18.36
CA GLU A 143 -5.63 -0.18 -18.59
C GLU A 143 -4.35 -0.38 -19.43
N ALA A 144 -4.15 0.41 -20.48
CA ALA A 144 -2.93 0.37 -21.31
C ALA A 144 -1.65 0.66 -20.50
N LYS A 145 -1.74 1.34 -19.36
CA LYS A 145 -0.63 1.68 -18.47
C LYS A 145 -0.64 0.90 -17.15
N GLY A 146 -1.36 -0.24 -17.11
CA GLY A 146 -1.48 -1.06 -15.89
C GLY A 146 -2.01 -0.28 -14.70
N ARG A 147 -2.89 0.69 -14.94
CA ARG A 147 -3.52 1.59 -13.96
C ARG A 147 -2.52 2.40 -13.12
N ARG A 148 -1.36 2.76 -13.68
CA ARG A 148 -0.32 3.55 -13.03
C ARG A 148 -0.43 5.03 -13.44
N LEU A 149 -0.95 5.87 -12.56
CA LEU A 149 -1.13 7.30 -12.83
C LEU A 149 0.16 8.02 -13.24
N ARG A 150 1.30 7.66 -12.62
CA ARG A 150 2.60 8.26 -12.97
C ARG A 150 2.98 8.13 -14.45
N GLU A 151 2.50 7.09 -15.12
CA GLU A 151 2.77 6.89 -16.55
C GLU A 151 1.81 7.67 -17.47
N ILE A 152 0.83 8.36 -16.88
CA ILE A 152 -0.24 9.07 -17.60
C ILE A 152 -0.17 10.58 -17.35
N ILE A 153 0.00 10.98 -16.10
CA ILE A 153 -0.04 12.39 -15.68
C ILE A 153 1.29 12.90 -15.10
N GLY A 154 2.33 12.07 -15.05
CA GLY A 154 3.67 12.44 -14.56
C GLY A 154 3.97 12.09 -13.12
#